data_a0b8798813c4578151d48800ea2ffafc
#
_entry.id   a0b8798813c4578151d48800ea2ffafc
#
_cell.length_a   1.000
_cell.length_b   1.000
_cell.length_c   1.000
_cell.angle_alpha   90.00
_cell.angle_beta   90.00
_cell.angle_gamma   90.00
#
_symmetry.space_group_name_H-M   'P 1'
#
loop_
_entity.id
_entity.type
_entity.pdbx_description
1 polymer ?
#
loop_
_entity_poly.entity_id
_entity_poly.type
_entity_poly.pdbx_seq_one_letter_code
_entity_poly.pdbx_strand_id
1 'polypeptide(L)'
;IERKFYVPVFGNKRLLRWEERAGESSYYKLLDEAGVPRPRTYSMDDFEGPVIVKLPESARRAERAFFIAADVNDLRRKLQNMQRQGLVDDSSLEQVSVEQLVLGAHFNANFFNSVVRNRLELHSIDRRIQSSLDGVYRLPAADQLSINPAVSYIEVGHEPATLRESLLEKVFKAGRRFAQACERLVPPGVIGPFTLQFIVTPDLDIVVYDVALRIGGGTNVYLGLGGQYSKLYHGRPLSMGRRLAVELREAWETGQLSRATT
;
A
#
# COMPACT_ATOMS: atom_id res chain seq x y z
N ILE A 1 10.23 -15.14 10.45
CA ILE A 1 9.81 -16.03 9.33
C ILE A 1 10.97 -16.23 8.36
N GLU A 2 11.57 -15.19 7.82
CA GLU A 2 12.55 -15.27 6.72
C GLU A 2 13.81 -16.11 7.01
N ARG A 3 14.37 -16.04 8.20
CA ARG A 3 15.66 -16.69 8.54
C ARG A 3 15.52 -17.93 9.40
N LYS A 4 14.42 -18.06 10.14
CA LYS A 4 14.27 -19.12 11.16
C LYS A 4 13.07 -20.03 10.92
N PHE A 5 12.34 -19.83 9.83
CA PHE A 5 11.17 -20.63 9.49
C PHE A 5 11.50 -21.51 8.28
N TYR A 6 11.65 -22.79 8.51
CA TYR A 6 12.12 -23.78 7.53
C TYR A 6 10.98 -24.48 6.77
N VAL A 7 9.73 -24.27 7.19
CA VAL A 7 8.59 -24.82 6.48
C VAL A 7 8.36 -23.99 5.20
N PRO A 8 8.12 -24.64 4.05
CA PRO A 8 7.78 -23.93 2.82
C PRO A 8 6.54 -23.05 3.01
N VAL A 9 6.66 -21.79 2.61
CA VAL A 9 5.57 -20.79 2.72
C VAL A 9 5.16 -20.38 1.32
N PHE A 10 3.85 -20.32 1.07
CA PHE A 10 3.33 -19.76 -0.17
C PHE A 10 3.73 -18.28 -0.26
N GLY A 11 4.38 -17.92 -1.35
CA GLY A 11 4.86 -16.57 -1.56
C GLY A 11 6.38 -16.44 -1.49
N ASN A 12 6.90 -15.24 -1.75
CA ASN A 12 8.31 -14.93 -1.59
C ASN A 12 8.55 -14.26 -0.23
N LYS A 13 9.01 -15.06 0.75
CA LYS A 13 9.26 -14.55 2.11
C LYS A 13 10.34 -13.46 2.19
N ARG A 14 11.25 -13.36 1.20
CA ARG A 14 12.26 -12.29 1.14
C ARG A 14 11.65 -10.93 0.89
N LEU A 15 10.53 -10.87 0.17
CA LEU A 15 9.84 -9.62 -0.12
C LEU A 15 9.17 -9.00 1.11
N LEU A 16 8.86 -9.77 2.16
CA LEU A 16 8.23 -9.23 3.37
C LEU A 16 9.04 -8.12 4.04
N ARG A 17 10.37 -8.12 3.87
CA ARG A 17 11.24 -7.03 4.36
C ARG A 17 11.08 -5.74 3.56
N TRP A 18 10.63 -5.83 2.33
CA TRP A 18 10.51 -4.71 1.42
C TRP A 18 9.19 -3.94 1.62
N GLU A 19 8.36 -4.34 2.59
CA GLU A 19 7.19 -3.54 3.02
C GLU A 19 7.59 -2.29 3.82
N GLU A 20 8.87 -2.09 4.12
CA GLU A 20 9.39 -0.88 4.75
C GLU A 20 9.49 0.28 3.75
N ARG A 21 9.35 1.52 4.25
CA ARG A 21 9.42 2.75 3.42
C ARG A 21 10.85 3.21 3.18
N ALA A 22 11.71 3.04 4.17
CA ALA A 22 13.08 3.52 4.18
C ALA A 22 14.09 2.38 4.29
N GLY A 23 15.36 2.67 3.99
CA GLY A 23 16.46 1.72 4.08
C GLY A 23 16.76 1.01 2.77
N GLU A 24 17.68 0.06 2.85
CA GLU A 24 18.17 -0.67 1.67
C GLU A 24 17.08 -1.56 1.03
N SER A 25 16.18 -2.10 1.85
CA SER A 25 15.05 -2.93 1.43
C SER A 25 13.76 -2.14 1.64
N SER A 26 13.37 -1.33 0.66
CA SER A 26 12.14 -0.54 0.74
C SER A 26 11.30 -0.69 -0.52
N TYR A 27 9.96 -0.62 -0.36
CA TYR A 27 9.08 -0.64 -1.51
C TYR A 27 9.22 0.62 -2.37
N TYR A 28 9.73 1.73 -1.86
CA TYR A 28 10.06 2.90 -2.67
C TYR A 28 11.16 2.59 -3.69
N LYS A 29 12.18 1.83 -3.28
CA LYS A 29 13.22 1.36 -4.22
C LYS A 29 12.64 0.44 -5.29
N LEU A 30 11.66 -0.42 -4.94
CA LEU A 30 10.95 -1.25 -5.91
C LEU A 30 10.11 -0.40 -6.88
N LEU A 31 9.44 0.65 -6.38
CA LEU A 31 8.66 1.58 -7.22
C LEU A 31 9.56 2.40 -8.15
N ASP A 32 10.71 2.87 -7.67
CA ASP A 32 11.70 3.60 -8.49
C ASP A 32 12.26 2.71 -9.60
N GLU A 33 12.66 1.48 -9.28
CA GLU A 33 13.11 0.48 -10.26
C GLU A 33 12.01 0.13 -11.27
N ALA A 34 10.76 0.13 -10.83
CA ALA A 34 9.61 -0.10 -11.69
C ALA A 34 9.26 1.10 -12.59
N GLY A 35 9.80 2.28 -12.31
CA GLY A 35 9.38 3.54 -12.92
C GLY A 35 7.90 3.84 -12.65
N VAL A 36 7.39 3.45 -11.46
CA VAL A 36 6.03 3.73 -11.02
C VAL A 36 6.04 5.01 -10.19
N PRO A 37 5.22 6.02 -10.53
CA PRO A 37 5.18 7.28 -9.79
C PRO A 37 4.85 7.06 -8.31
N ARG A 38 5.64 7.68 -7.44
CA ARG A 38 5.44 7.74 -6.00
C ARG A 38 5.59 9.17 -5.47
N PRO A 39 5.13 9.47 -4.24
CA PRO A 39 5.40 10.76 -3.62
C PRO A 39 6.91 11.03 -3.55
N ARG A 40 7.31 12.27 -3.80
CA ARG A 40 8.69 12.70 -3.60
C ARG A 40 9.04 12.67 -2.12
N THR A 41 10.25 12.28 -1.80
CA THR A 41 10.80 12.38 -0.45
C THR A 41 11.66 13.61 -0.33
N TYR A 42 11.62 14.26 0.82
CA TYR A 42 12.33 15.49 1.13
C TYR A 42 13.21 15.33 2.38
N SER A 43 14.19 16.21 2.53
CA SER A 43 14.84 16.44 3.82
C SER A 43 13.88 17.12 4.80
N MET A 44 14.05 16.89 6.10
CA MET A 44 13.24 17.57 7.13
C MET A 44 13.46 19.10 7.16
N ASP A 45 14.58 19.57 6.63
CA ASP A 45 14.98 20.97 6.67
C ASP A 45 14.83 21.69 5.33
N ASP A 46 14.47 20.94 4.25
CA ASP A 46 14.45 21.47 2.90
C ASP A 46 13.25 20.91 2.12
N PHE A 47 12.12 21.60 2.23
CA PHE A 47 10.94 21.37 1.41
C PHE A 47 10.09 22.65 1.28
N GLU A 48 9.37 22.74 0.19
CA GLU A 48 8.43 23.82 -0.09
C GLU A 48 7.00 23.31 -0.09
N GLY A 49 6.09 24.04 0.54
CA GLY A 49 4.66 23.72 0.61
C GLY A 49 4.32 22.60 1.58
N PRO A 50 3.06 22.18 1.60
CA PRO A 50 2.59 21.17 2.56
C PRO A 50 3.13 19.77 2.22
N VAL A 51 3.57 19.08 3.29
CA VAL A 51 4.09 17.71 3.23
C VAL A 51 3.31 16.79 4.15
N ILE A 52 3.37 15.49 3.90
CA ILE A 52 2.97 14.46 4.84
C ILE A 52 4.21 13.91 5.53
N VAL A 53 4.18 13.90 6.86
CA VAL A 53 5.27 13.42 7.72
C VAL A 53 4.85 12.09 8.29
N LYS A 54 5.64 11.05 8.08
CA LYS A 54 5.36 9.69 8.52
C LYS A 54 6.42 9.25 9.52
N LEU A 55 5.97 8.76 10.66
CA LEU A 55 6.82 8.19 11.70
C LEU A 55 7.05 6.69 11.44
N PRO A 56 8.17 6.12 11.91
CA PRO A 56 8.48 4.71 11.73
C PRO A 56 7.44 3.82 12.43
N GLU A 57 7.15 2.67 11.83
CA GLU A 57 6.17 1.72 12.38
C GLU A 57 6.62 1.10 13.70
N SER A 58 7.93 0.97 13.91
CA SER A 58 8.52 0.42 15.14
C SER A 58 8.32 1.31 16.38
N ALA A 59 8.06 2.60 16.19
CA ALA A 59 7.80 3.57 17.26
C ALA A 59 6.33 3.63 17.72
N ARG A 60 5.50 2.69 17.27
CA ARG A 60 4.05 2.72 17.50
C ARG A 60 3.68 2.47 18.97
N ARG A 61 3.56 3.54 19.73
CA ARG A 61 2.63 3.61 20.88
C ARG A 61 1.24 4.08 20.45
N ALA A 62 1.12 4.63 19.23
CA ALA A 62 -0.15 5.00 18.62
C ALA A 62 -0.24 4.42 17.20
N GLU A 63 -1.38 3.86 16.82
CA GLU A 63 -1.63 3.39 15.46
C GLU A 63 -1.43 4.52 14.45
N ARG A 64 -0.49 4.33 13.48
CA ARG A 64 -0.22 5.19 12.33
C ARG A 64 -0.01 6.68 12.67
N ALA A 65 1.15 6.99 13.24
CA ALA A 65 1.54 8.37 13.45
C ALA A 65 2.02 9.00 12.14
N PHE A 66 1.14 9.67 11.42
CA PHE A 66 1.50 10.63 10.38
C PHE A 66 0.67 11.90 10.52
N PHE A 67 1.23 13.01 10.09
CA PHE A 67 0.58 14.31 10.12
C PHE A 67 0.99 15.16 8.91
N ILE A 68 0.22 16.20 8.62
CA ILE A 68 0.55 17.18 7.59
C ILE A 68 1.32 18.32 8.25
N ALA A 69 2.39 18.77 7.60
CA ALA A 69 3.07 20.00 7.97
C ALA A 69 3.02 21.00 6.81
N ALA A 70 2.71 22.26 7.12
CA ALA A 70 2.59 23.31 6.13
C ALA A 70 3.96 23.81 5.64
N ASP A 71 4.94 23.83 6.53
CA ASP A 71 6.33 24.25 6.32
C ASP A 71 7.27 23.62 7.35
N VAL A 72 8.56 23.92 7.24
CA VAL A 72 9.62 23.40 8.14
C VAL A 72 9.37 23.78 9.60
N ASN A 73 8.87 24.99 9.88
CA ASN A 73 8.61 25.44 11.24
C ASN A 73 7.43 24.71 11.86
N ASP A 74 6.36 24.51 11.09
CA ASP A 74 5.20 23.72 11.51
C ASP A 74 5.58 22.26 11.77
N LEU A 75 6.43 21.66 10.92
CA LEU A 75 6.98 20.33 11.11
C LEU A 75 7.72 20.23 12.44
N ARG A 76 8.69 21.09 12.67
CA ARG A 76 9.50 21.10 13.91
C ARG A 76 8.64 21.27 15.15
N ARG A 77 7.68 22.20 15.11
CA ARG A 77 6.73 22.44 16.21
C ARG A 77 5.90 21.19 16.54
N LYS A 78 5.37 20.52 15.52
CA LYS A 78 4.56 19.30 15.68
C LYS A 78 5.38 18.14 16.23
N LEU A 79 6.59 17.91 15.73
CA LEU A 79 7.50 16.89 16.26
C LEU A 79 7.87 17.15 17.72
N GLN A 80 8.21 18.40 18.10
CA GLN A 80 8.49 18.74 19.49
C GLN A 80 7.31 18.49 20.42
N ASN A 81 6.09 18.81 19.97
CA ASN A 81 4.89 18.51 20.75
C ASN A 81 4.68 17.01 20.94
N MET A 82 4.90 16.22 19.92
CA MET A 82 4.80 14.75 20.00
C MET A 82 5.87 14.16 20.92
N GLN A 83 7.09 14.69 20.91
CA GLN A 83 8.13 14.29 21.87
C GLN A 83 7.74 14.62 23.32
N ARG A 84 7.23 15.83 23.58
CA ARG A 84 6.75 16.22 24.92
C ARG A 84 5.61 15.32 25.44
N GLN A 85 4.78 14.80 24.53
CA GLN A 85 3.71 13.86 24.85
C GLN A 85 4.21 12.40 24.96
N GLY A 86 5.50 12.12 24.74
CA GLY A 86 6.07 10.79 24.78
C GLY A 86 5.60 9.87 23.63
N LEU A 87 5.07 10.44 22.56
CA LEU A 87 4.60 9.71 21.38
C LEU A 87 5.73 9.35 20.43
N VAL A 88 6.83 10.10 20.48
CA VAL A 88 8.02 9.95 19.62
C VAL A 88 9.25 10.12 20.49
N ASP A 89 10.22 9.23 20.34
CA ASP A 89 11.54 9.32 20.95
C ASP A 89 12.60 9.76 19.92
N ASP A 90 13.82 10.06 20.40
CA ASP A 90 14.91 10.57 19.55
C ASP A 90 15.29 9.57 18.44
N SER A 91 15.23 8.27 18.71
CA SER A 91 15.55 7.24 17.73
C SER A 91 14.51 7.18 16.61
N SER A 92 13.27 7.51 16.90
CA SER A 92 12.18 7.59 15.92
C SER A 92 12.31 8.81 15.01
N LEU A 93 12.91 9.92 15.51
CA LEU A 93 13.12 11.12 14.70
C LEU A 93 14.11 10.91 13.56
N GLU A 94 15.13 10.08 13.76
CA GLU A 94 16.11 9.73 12.72
C GLU A 94 15.49 8.96 11.56
N GLN A 95 14.32 8.36 11.77
CA GLN A 95 13.61 7.52 10.78
C GLN A 95 12.34 8.19 10.24
N VAL A 96 12.16 9.49 10.51
CA VAL A 96 11.02 10.25 9.97
C VAL A 96 11.14 10.37 8.46
N SER A 97 10.06 10.04 7.76
CA SER A 97 9.93 10.27 6.31
C SER A 97 9.08 11.50 6.06
N VAL A 98 9.64 12.46 5.32
CA VAL A 98 8.94 13.65 4.85
C VAL A 98 8.63 13.46 3.37
N GLU A 99 7.36 13.47 3.02
CA GLU A 99 6.91 13.13 1.68
C GLU A 99 5.99 14.21 1.11
N GLN A 100 5.98 14.31 -0.19
CA GLN A 100 5.03 15.16 -0.92
C GLN A 100 3.59 14.83 -0.49
N LEU A 101 2.83 15.85 -0.10
CA LEU A 101 1.39 15.73 0.07
C LEU A 101 0.72 15.67 -1.32
N VAL A 102 0.32 14.47 -1.71
CA VAL A 102 -0.42 14.28 -2.96
C VAL A 102 -1.92 14.30 -2.65
N LEU A 103 -2.65 15.22 -3.26
CA LEU A 103 -4.10 15.32 -3.10
C LEU A 103 -4.80 14.58 -4.26
N GLY A 104 -5.83 13.80 -3.92
CA GLY A 104 -6.63 13.06 -4.90
C GLY A 104 -7.46 11.94 -4.27
N ALA A 105 -8.06 11.12 -5.11
CA ALA A 105 -8.88 10.00 -4.69
C ALA A 105 -8.02 8.77 -4.42
N HIS A 106 -8.19 8.17 -3.23
CA HIS A 106 -7.41 7.03 -2.77
C HIS A 106 -8.07 5.70 -3.15
N PHE A 107 -7.25 4.78 -3.68
CA PHE A 107 -7.67 3.43 -4.04
C PHE A 107 -6.58 2.40 -3.70
N ASN A 108 -7.00 1.15 -3.56
CA ASN A 108 -6.15 -0.02 -3.46
C ASN A 108 -6.40 -0.91 -4.67
N ALA A 109 -5.35 -1.27 -5.40
CA ALA A 109 -5.41 -2.27 -6.47
C ALA A 109 -4.85 -3.59 -5.95
N ASN A 110 -5.69 -4.58 -5.84
CA ASN A 110 -5.33 -5.92 -5.38
C ASN A 110 -5.00 -6.80 -6.57
N PHE A 111 -3.76 -7.26 -6.65
CA PHE A 111 -3.25 -8.10 -7.72
C PHE A 111 -2.99 -9.53 -7.23
N PHE A 112 -2.91 -10.43 -8.19
CA PHE A 112 -2.38 -11.77 -8.00
C PHE A 112 -1.38 -12.09 -9.12
N ASN A 113 -0.12 -12.35 -8.76
CA ASN A 113 0.89 -12.79 -9.72
C ASN A 113 0.95 -14.32 -9.72
N SER A 114 0.36 -14.93 -10.73
CA SER A 114 0.35 -16.38 -10.91
C SER A 114 1.68 -16.84 -11.49
N VAL A 115 2.46 -17.55 -10.69
CA VAL A 115 3.73 -18.15 -11.14
C VAL A 115 3.52 -19.43 -11.92
N VAL A 116 2.40 -20.13 -11.70
CA VAL A 116 2.04 -21.34 -12.43
C VAL A 116 1.59 -20.99 -13.85
N ARG A 117 0.76 -19.96 -13.98
CA ARG A 117 0.23 -19.50 -15.27
C ARG A 117 1.08 -18.42 -15.93
N ASN A 118 2.15 -17.98 -15.27
CA ASN A 118 3.02 -16.89 -15.72
C ASN A 118 2.21 -15.64 -16.11
N ARG A 119 1.30 -15.20 -15.23
CA ARG A 119 0.34 -14.14 -15.53
C ARG A 119 0.04 -13.27 -14.32
N LEU A 120 0.09 -11.95 -14.53
CA LEU A 120 -0.45 -10.99 -13.58
C LEU A 120 -1.97 -10.84 -13.78
N GLU A 121 -2.71 -10.88 -12.68
CA GLU A 121 -4.16 -10.71 -12.62
C GLU A 121 -4.49 -9.51 -11.73
N LEU A 122 -5.27 -8.55 -12.22
CA LEU A 122 -5.93 -7.56 -11.37
C LEU A 122 -7.16 -8.25 -10.76
N HIS A 123 -7.16 -8.40 -9.44
CA HIS A 123 -8.24 -9.12 -8.76
C HIS A 123 -9.41 -8.21 -8.42
N SER A 124 -9.12 -7.07 -7.77
CA SER A 124 -10.16 -6.17 -7.26
C SER A 124 -9.61 -4.78 -6.94
N ILE A 125 -10.53 -3.81 -6.82
CA ILE A 125 -10.26 -2.45 -6.37
C ILE A 125 -11.12 -2.19 -5.14
N ASP A 126 -10.53 -1.58 -4.11
CA ASP A 126 -11.22 -1.12 -2.90
C ASP A 126 -10.71 0.25 -2.46
N ARG A 127 -11.41 0.87 -1.53
CA ARG A 127 -10.98 2.07 -0.81
C ARG A 127 -10.97 1.78 0.70
N ARG A 128 -10.15 2.57 1.42
CA ARG A 128 -10.15 2.60 2.89
C ARG A 128 -11.18 3.58 3.41
N ILE A 129 -11.77 3.23 4.53
CA ILE A 129 -12.54 4.13 5.39
C ILE A 129 -11.64 4.49 6.56
N GLN A 130 -11.43 5.79 6.79
CA GLN A 130 -10.53 6.29 7.82
C GLN A 130 -11.29 7.03 8.89
N SER A 131 -11.04 6.67 10.15
CA SER A 131 -11.67 7.29 11.30
C SER A 131 -11.43 8.78 11.33
N SER A 132 -12.41 9.53 11.74
CA SER A 132 -12.60 10.98 11.74
C SER A 132 -12.44 11.66 10.38
N LEU A 133 -11.47 11.36 9.54
CA LEU A 133 -11.35 11.96 8.19
C LEU A 133 -12.64 11.76 7.39
N ASP A 134 -13.14 10.52 7.31
CA ASP A 134 -14.38 10.20 6.59
C ASP A 134 -15.63 10.85 7.20
N GLY A 135 -15.59 11.16 8.50
CA GLY A 135 -16.63 11.95 9.17
C GLY A 135 -16.49 13.45 8.88
N VAL A 136 -15.27 13.98 8.98
CA VAL A 136 -14.97 15.41 8.84
C VAL A 136 -15.34 15.92 7.44
N TYR A 137 -14.96 15.21 6.36
CA TYR A 137 -15.22 15.70 5.01
C TYR A 137 -16.72 15.71 4.65
N ARG A 138 -17.58 15.05 5.43
CA ARG A 138 -19.05 15.08 5.27
C ARG A 138 -19.71 16.27 5.94
N LEU A 139 -18.98 17.01 6.79
CA LEU A 139 -19.49 18.21 7.43
C LEU A 139 -19.49 19.39 6.44
N PRO A 140 -20.43 20.31 6.55
CA PRO A 140 -20.35 21.59 5.85
C PRO A 140 -19.06 22.33 6.16
N ALA A 141 -18.49 23.05 5.20
CA ALA A 141 -17.21 23.74 5.37
C ALA A 141 -17.21 24.72 6.55
N ALA A 142 -18.33 25.42 6.78
CA ALA A 142 -18.48 26.32 7.93
C ALA A 142 -18.34 25.58 9.27
N ASP A 143 -18.89 24.38 9.39
CA ASP A 143 -18.79 23.57 10.60
C ASP A 143 -17.38 23.02 10.77
N GLN A 144 -16.72 22.57 9.69
CA GLN A 144 -15.33 22.16 9.74
C GLN A 144 -14.42 23.27 10.28
N LEU A 145 -14.60 24.50 9.79
CA LEU A 145 -13.82 25.66 10.23
C LEU A 145 -14.12 26.06 11.69
N SER A 146 -15.38 25.97 12.13
CA SER A 146 -15.79 26.35 13.49
C SER A 146 -15.32 25.34 14.55
N ILE A 147 -15.37 24.05 14.23
CA ILE A 147 -14.99 22.95 15.15
C ILE A 147 -13.49 22.75 15.15
N ASN A 148 -12.81 23.03 14.02
CA ASN A 148 -11.39 22.73 13.80
C ASN A 148 -10.97 21.33 14.29
N PRO A 149 -11.62 20.26 13.78
CA PRO A 149 -11.47 18.93 14.35
C PRO A 149 -10.07 18.36 14.10
N ALA A 150 -9.53 17.67 15.09
CA ALA A 150 -8.33 16.87 14.92
C ALA A 150 -8.64 15.67 14.00
N VAL A 151 -8.01 15.63 12.82
CA VAL A 151 -8.22 14.56 11.85
C VAL A 151 -7.38 13.34 12.20
N SER A 152 -8.03 12.18 12.28
CA SER A 152 -7.38 10.87 12.41
C SER A 152 -7.50 10.09 11.10
N TYR A 153 -6.43 9.41 10.76
CA TYR A 153 -6.32 8.58 9.55
C TYR A 153 -6.27 7.07 9.87
N ILE A 154 -6.76 6.68 11.04
CA ILE A 154 -6.83 5.28 11.45
C ILE A 154 -7.80 4.55 10.53
N GLU A 155 -7.33 3.47 9.92
CA GLU A 155 -8.17 2.62 9.08
C GLU A 155 -9.17 1.85 9.94
N VAL A 156 -10.45 2.03 9.65
CA VAL A 156 -11.56 1.37 10.36
C VAL A 156 -12.32 0.40 9.47
N GLY A 157 -12.05 0.39 8.17
CA GLY A 157 -12.72 -0.50 7.25
C GLY A 157 -12.31 -0.31 5.80
N HIS A 158 -12.95 -1.09 4.94
CA HIS A 158 -12.81 -1.03 3.48
C HIS A 158 -14.18 -1.06 2.82
N GLU A 159 -14.29 -0.45 1.67
CA GLU A 159 -15.44 -0.53 0.79
C GLU A 159 -15.01 -0.96 -0.63
N PRO A 160 -15.87 -1.74 -1.35
CA PRO A 160 -15.57 -2.07 -2.73
C PRO A 160 -15.67 -0.82 -3.61
N ALA A 161 -14.79 -0.72 -4.59
CA ALA A 161 -14.76 0.42 -5.50
C ALA A 161 -14.56 -0.02 -6.94
N THR A 162 -14.99 0.79 -7.89
CA THR A 162 -14.67 0.66 -9.31
C THR A 162 -13.89 1.86 -9.78
N LEU A 163 -12.96 1.63 -10.70
CA LEU A 163 -12.27 2.69 -11.41
C LEU A 163 -12.93 2.90 -12.77
N ARG A 164 -12.88 4.14 -13.27
CA ARG A 164 -13.20 4.39 -14.67
C ARG A 164 -12.22 3.60 -15.57
N GLU A 165 -12.71 3.13 -16.72
CA GLU A 165 -11.95 2.24 -17.61
C GLU A 165 -10.59 2.81 -18.03
N SER A 166 -10.52 4.12 -18.31
CA SER A 166 -9.27 4.79 -18.72
C SER A 166 -8.14 4.74 -17.67
N LEU A 167 -8.46 4.47 -16.41
CA LEU A 167 -7.47 4.33 -15.33
C LEU A 167 -7.03 2.87 -15.14
N LEU A 168 -7.84 1.88 -15.55
CA LEU A 168 -7.51 0.47 -15.38
C LEU A 168 -6.21 0.09 -16.09
N GLU A 169 -6.00 0.63 -17.30
CA GLU A 169 -4.75 0.39 -18.05
C GLU A 169 -3.53 0.94 -17.29
N LYS A 170 -3.62 2.18 -16.77
CA LYS A 170 -2.55 2.79 -15.98
C LYS A 170 -2.22 1.94 -14.74
N VAL A 171 -3.24 1.50 -14.02
CA VAL A 171 -3.11 0.66 -12.82
C VAL A 171 -2.50 -0.69 -13.16
N PHE A 172 -2.99 -1.36 -14.21
CA PHE A 172 -2.46 -2.66 -14.62
C PHE A 172 -1.00 -2.56 -15.08
N LYS A 173 -0.66 -1.50 -15.83
CA LYS A 173 0.73 -1.21 -16.24
C LYS A 173 1.65 -0.99 -15.05
N ALA A 174 1.18 -0.26 -14.02
CA ALA A 174 1.93 -0.06 -12.78
C ALA A 174 2.16 -1.41 -12.06
N GLY A 175 1.12 -2.22 -11.89
CA GLY A 175 1.23 -3.54 -11.28
C GLY A 175 2.20 -4.47 -12.02
N ARG A 176 2.18 -4.46 -13.35
CA ARG A 176 3.10 -5.26 -14.18
C ARG A 176 4.54 -4.82 -14.01
N ARG A 177 4.82 -3.52 -14.11
CA ARG A 177 6.17 -2.97 -13.92
C ARG A 177 6.69 -3.26 -12.52
N PHE A 178 5.84 -3.11 -11.52
CA PHE A 178 6.19 -3.41 -10.13
C PHE A 178 6.54 -4.89 -9.94
N ALA A 179 5.73 -5.82 -10.44
CA ALA A 179 6.03 -7.26 -10.36
C ALA A 179 7.38 -7.61 -11.04
N GLN A 180 7.66 -7.02 -12.20
CA GLN A 180 8.93 -7.19 -12.91
C GLN A 180 10.12 -6.61 -12.13
N ALA A 181 9.96 -5.46 -11.47
CA ALA A 181 11.00 -4.89 -10.61
C ALA A 181 11.28 -5.79 -9.38
N CYS A 182 10.23 -6.34 -8.79
CA CYS A 182 10.40 -7.32 -7.71
C CYS A 182 11.17 -8.56 -8.17
N GLU A 183 10.93 -9.05 -9.38
CA GLU A 183 11.65 -10.21 -9.93
C GLU A 183 13.15 -9.89 -10.13
N ARG A 184 13.47 -8.69 -10.64
CA ARG A 184 14.86 -8.26 -10.83
C ARG A 184 15.63 -8.06 -9.53
N LEU A 185 15.02 -7.38 -8.54
CA LEU A 185 15.71 -7.01 -7.30
C LEU A 185 15.65 -8.08 -6.22
N VAL A 186 14.58 -8.88 -6.19
CA VAL A 186 14.32 -9.86 -5.12
C VAL A 186 13.80 -11.17 -5.73
N PRO A 187 14.61 -11.89 -6.52
CA PRO A 187 14.16 -13.17 -7.11
C PRO A 187 13.59 -14.14 -6.07
N PRO A 188 12.53 -14.85 -6.44
CA PRO A 188 11.86 -14.96 -7.74
C PRO A 188 10.76 -13.92 -7.98
N GLY A 189 10.77 -12.80 -7.28
CA GLY A 189 9.76 -11.74 -7.42
C GLY A 189 8.51 -11.99 -6.59
N VAL A 190 7.41 -11.34 -6.94
CA VAL A 190 6.13 -11.53 -6.27
C VAL A 190 5.55 -12.88 -6.66
N ILE A 191 5.17 -13.68 -5.66
CA ILE A 191 4.42 -14.92 -5.80
C ILE A 191 3.05 -14.72 -5.16
N GLY A 192 1.99 -14.78 -5.95
CA GLY A 192 0.63 -14.64 -5.45
C GLY A 192 0.20 -13.19 -5.21
N PRO A 193 -0.52 -12.90 -4.11
CA PRO A 193 -1.17 -11.61 -3.90
C PRO A 193 -0.22 -10.49 -3.51
N PHE A 194 -0.50 -9.29 -4.02
CA PHE A 194 0.06 -8.02 -3.54
C PHE A 194 -0.93 -6.87 -3.81
N THR A 195 -0.73 -5.75 -3.14
CA THR A 195 -1.59 -4.58 -3.28
C THR A 195 -0.75 -3.33 -3.52
N LEU A 196 -1.11 -2.54 -4.53
CA LEU A 196 -0.63 -1.18 -4.70
C LEU A 196 -1.69 -0.22 -4.18
N GLN A 197 -1.30 0.65 -3.24
CA GLN A 197 -2.15 1.69 -2.71
C GLN A 197 -1.78 3.00 -3.38
N PHE A 198 -2.73 3.63 -4.05
CA PHE A 198 -2.44 4.77 -4.90
C PHE A 198 -3.47 5.89 -4.78
N ILE A 199 -3.05 7.06 -5.21
CA ILE A 199 -3.88 8.27 -5.33
C ILE A 199 -4.07 8.53 -6.82
N VAL A 200 -5.30 8.83 -7.21
CA VAL A 200 -5.63 9.39 -8.52
C VAL A 200 -5.67 10.90 -8.36
N THR A 201 -4.76 11.60 -9.02
CA THR A 201 -4.66 13.06 -8.99
C THR A 201 -5.78 13.71 -9.85
N PRO A 202 -6.00 15.04 -9.75
CA PRO A 202 -6.93 15.75 -10.64
C PRO A 202 -6.61 15.58 -12.12
N ASP A 203 -5.33 15.40 -12.48
CA ASP A 203 -4.86 15.15 -13.86
C ASP A 203 -5.02 13.69 -14.29
N LEU A 204 -5.68 12.87 -13.47
CA LEU A 204 -5.89 11.44 -13.68
C LEU A 204 -4.59 10.63 -13.74
N ASP A 205 -3.54 11.12 -13.11
CA ASP A 205 -2.32 10.33 -12.90
C ASP A 205 -2.43 9.49 -11.62
N ILE A 206 -1.72 8.36 -11.61
CA ILE A 206 -1.66 7.49 -10.45
C ILE A 206 -0.31 7.69 -9.74
N VAL A 207 -0.36 7.85 -8.42
CA VAL A 207 0.81 7.97 -7.54
C VAL A 207 0.70 6.91 -6.47
N VAL A 208 1.59 5.93 -6.46
CA VAL A 208 1.59 4.82 -5.49
C VAL A 208 2.32 5.27 -4.23
N TYR A 209 1.63 5.28 -3.10
CA TYR A 209 2.16 5.78 -1.82
C TYR A 209 2.43 4.69 -0.78
N ASP A 210 1.93 3.47 -1.03
CA ASP A 210 2.12 2.33 -0.12
C ASP A 210 1.97 1.01 -0.89
N VAL A 211 2.60 -0.06 -0.40
CA VAL A 211 2.58 -1.39 -1.01
C VAL A 211 2.43 -2.44 0.08
N ALA A 212 1.55 -3.41 -0.15
CA ALA A 212 1.52 -4.64 0.64
C ALA A 212 1.94 -5.82 -0.23
N LEU A 213 3.00 -6.52 0.17
CA LEU A 213 3.58 -7.67 -0.54
C LEU A 213 2.97 -9.01 -0.08
N ARG A 214 1.73 -8.95 0.29
CA ARG A 214 0.88 -10.02 0.83
C ARG A 214 -0.59 -9.75 0.51
N ILE A 215 -1.48 -10.58 1.03
CA ILE A 215 -2.92 -10.31 0.95
C ILE A 215 -3.24 -8.98 1.66
N GLY A 216 -3.79 -8.04 0.91
CA GLY A 216 -4.27 -6.77 1.45
C GLY A 216 -5.61 -6.93 2.20
N GLY A 217 -5.82 -6.13 3.25
CA GLY A 217 -7.07 -6.14 4.05
C GLY A 217 -8.33 -5.86 3.22
N GLY A 218 -8.21 -4.98 2.21
CA GLY A 218 -9.31 -4.63 1.31
C GLY A 218 -9.88 -5.80 0.49
N THR A 219 -9.13 -6.90 0.34
CA THR A 219 -9.67 -8.09 -0.35
C THR A 219 -10.81 -8.77 0.41
N ASN A 220 -10.96 -8.49 1.72
CA ASN A 220 -12.02 -9.05 2.56
C ASN A 220 -13.42 -8.62 2.13
N VAL A 221 -13.60 -7.45 1.53
CA VAL A 221 -14.90 -6.98 1.02
C VAL A 221 -15.43 -7.89 -0.10
N TYR A 222 -14.57 -8.74 -0.66
CA TYR A 222 -14.89 -9.67 -1.77
C TYR A 222 -14.97 -11.14 -1.34
N LEU A 223 -15.01 -11.46 -0.05
CA LEU A 223 -15.01 -12.86 0.42
C LEU A 223 -16.20 -13.66 -0.09
N GLY A 224 -17.39 -13.07 -0.10
CA GLY A 224 -18.62 -13.74 -0.55
C GLY A 224 -18.76 -13.77 -2.07
N LEU A 225 -18.62 -12.60 -2.70
CA LEU A 225 -18.91 -12.40 -4.13
C LEU A 225 -17.72 -12.69 -5.05
N GLY A 226 -16.49 -12.65 -4.51
CA GLY A 226 -15.26 -12.72 -5.30
C GLY A 226 -14.83 -11.37 -5.87
N GLY A 227 -13.56 -11.25 -6.25
CA GLY A 227 -12.99 -10.04 -6.85
C GLY A 227 -13.63 -9.75 -8.21
N GLN A 228 -13.95 -8.47 -8.44
CA GLN A 228 -14.71 -8.03 -9.61
C GLN A 228 -14.05 -8.37 -10.96
N TYR A 229 -12.71 -8.40 -11.02
CA TYR A 229 -11.98 -8.71 -12.25
C TYR A 229 -11.54 -10.18 -12.34
N SER A 230 -11.65 -10.97 -11.26
CA SER A 230 -11.25 -12.37 -11.26
C SER A 230 -12.02 -13.22 -12.27
N LYS A 231 -13.27 -12.81 -12.58
CA LYS A 231 -14.11 -13.45 -13.61
C LYS A 231 -13.46 -13.41 -15.00
N LEU A 232 -12.69 -12.37 -15.34
CA LEU A 232 -12.01 -12.26 -16.63
C LEU A 232 -10.98 -13.37 -16.85
N TYR A 233 -10.38 -13.86 -15.77
CA TYR A 233 -9.30 -14.85 -15.82
C TYR A 233 -9.80 -16.29 -15.58
N HIS A 234 -10.92 -16.44 -14.87
CA HIS A 234 -11.37 -17.74 -14.35
C HIS A 234 -12.80 -18.13 -14.77
N GLY A 235 -13.48 -17.28 -15.57
CA GLY A 235 -14.87 -17.50 -15.97
C GLY A 235 -15.90 -17.39 -14.83
N ARG A 236 -15.42 -17.25 -13.60
CA ARG A 236 -16.22 -17.09 -12.38
C ARG A 236 -15.53 -16.17 -11.37
N PRO A 237 -16.28 -15.49 -10.49
CA PRO A 237 -15.69 -14.71 -9.41
C PRO A 237 -14.99 -15.62 -8.39
N LEU A 238 -13.79 -15.24 -7.97
CA LEU A 238 -13.03 -15.90 -6.90
C LEU A 238 -12.66 -14.87 -5.84
N SER A 239 -12.83 -15.20 -4.56
CA SER A 239 -12.19 -14.44 -3.49
C SER A 239 -10.67 -14.64 -3.54
N MET A 240 -9.89 -13.76 -2.93
CA MET A 240 -8.42 -13.86 -2.94
C MET A 240 -7.95 -15.20 -2.34
N GLY A 241 -8.56 -15.66 -1.25
CA GLY A 241 -8.24 -16.96 -0.66
C GLY A 241 -8.55 -18.13 -1.58
N ARG A 242 -9.68 -18.09 -2.31
CA ARG A 242 -10.01 -19.13 -3.32
C ARG A 242 -9.04 -19.09 -4.49
N ARG A 243 -8.61 -17.88 -4.91
CA ARG A 243 -7.62 -17.75 -5.98
C ARG A 243 -6.28 -18.37 -5.57
N LEU A 244 -5.85 -18.13 -4.31
CA LEU A 244 -4.66 -18.75 -3.75
C LEU A 244 -4.77 -20.29 -3.71
N ALA A 245 -5.90 -20.81 -3.27
CA ALA A 245 -6.15 -22.27 -3.27
C ALA A 245 -6.11 -22.88 -4.67
N VAL A 246 -6.60 -22.17 -5.69
CA VAL A 246 -6.50 -22.57 -7.09
C VAL A 246 -5.03 -22.64 -7.53
N GLU A 247 -4.23 -21.63 -7.20
CA GLU A 247 -2.79 -21.61 -7.53
C GLU A 247 -2.04 -22.78 -6.92
N LEU A 248 -2.26 -23.04 -5.62
CA LEU A 248 -1.61 -24.15 -4.92
C LEU A 248 -1.99 -25.50 -5.50
N ARG A 249 -3.28 -25.70 -5.81
CA ARG A 249 -3.75 -26.93 -6.43
C ARG A 249 -3.12 -27.16 -7.80
N GLU A 250 -3.12 -26.15 -8.66
CA GLU A 250 -2.51 -26.23 -9.99
C GLU A 250 -0.98 -26.45 -9.88
N ALA A 251 -0.32 -25.78 -8.95
CA ALA A 251 1.10 -25.99 -8.68
C ALA A 251 1.41 -27.42 -8.26
N TRP A 252 0.55 -28.00 -7.44
CA TRP A 252 0.66 -29.43 -7.03
C TRP A 252 0.42 -30.37 -8.21
N GLU A 253 -0.69 -30.23 -8.92
CA GLU A 253 -1.08 -31.07 -10.05
C GLU A 253 -0.07 -31.05 -11.19
N THR A 254 0.63 -29.94 -11.38
CA THR A 254 1.66 -29.77 -12.44
C THR A 254 3.10 -29.93 -11.96
N GLY A 255 3.32 -30.33 -10.70
CA GLY A 255 4.68 -30.51 -10.15
C GLY A 255 5.47 -29.22 -9.98
N GLN A 256 4.80 -28.04 -9.92
CA GLN A 256 5.42 -26.73 -9.85
C GLN A 256 5.35 -26.10 -8.43
N LEU A 257 5.10 -26.88 -7.39
CA LEU A 257 4.89 -26.36 -6.04
C LEU A 257 6.11 -25.53 -5.54
N SER A 258 7.31 -25.94 -5.92
CA SER A 258 8.56 -25.22 -5.60
C SER A 258 8.64 -23.82 -6.22
N ARG A 259 7.88 -23.52 -7.25
CA ARG A 259 7.77 -22.15 -7.82
C ARG A 259 6.82 -21.26 -7.02
N ALA A 260 5.87 -21.85 -6.32
CA ALA A 260 4.86 -21.13 -5.55
C ALA A 260 5.25 -20.94 -4.08
N THR A 261 6.34 -21.54 -3.63
CA THR A 261 6.78 -21.53 -2.22
C THR A 261 8.26 -21.16 -2.08
N THR A 262 8.59 -20.51 -0.96
CA THR A 262 10.00 -20.25 -0.58
C THR A 262 10.28 -20.64 0.87
#